data_73c89dd476449738b56c905aab56c33f
#
_entry.id   73c89dd476449738b56c905aab56c33f
#
_cell.length_a   1.000
_cell.length_b   1.000
_cell.length_c   1.000
_cell.angle_alpha   90.00
_cell.angle_beta   90.00
_cell.angle_gamma   90.00
#
_symmetry.space_group_name_H-M   'P 1'
#
loop_
_entity.id
_entity.type
_entity.pdbx_description
1 polymer ?
#
loop_
_entity_poly.entity_id
_entity_poly.type
_entity_poly.pdbx_seq_one_letter_code
_entity_poly.pdbx_strand_id
1 'polypeptide(L)'
;MYKLFSDTSGEQLCELLVTTERIWRTSTEGFRGVFADCPPCHFELLFKICLSMNKLEKNGSVNVSDLAREMHVLPSALSRDLRTLENEKLVERYADPEDRRRMIVRLTDFGSSVFEEYETALLSYLRCVLERFGEENFRRLLALQKDLLFSFEEENNVQKEGRA
;
A
#
# COMPACT_ATOMS: atom_id res chain seq x y z
N MET A 1 -7.75 29.61 17.95
CA MET A 1 -8.52 28.41 17.61
C MET A 1 -9.04 28.61 16.19
N TYR A 2 -8.44 27.97 15.21
CA TYR A 2 -8.85 28.11 13.81
C TYR A 2 -10.20 27.37 13.63
N LYS A 3 -11.28 28.11 13.35
CA LYS A 3 -12.53 27.54 12.85
C LYS A 3 -12.32 27.20 11.37
N LEU A 4 -11.70 26.06 11.08
CA LEU A 4 -11.53 25.60 9.70
C LEU A 4 -12.86 25.17 9.05
N PHE A 5 -13.83 24.77 9.87
CA PHE A 5 -15.15 24.35 9.41
C PHE A 5 -16.18 24.85 10.44
N SER A 6 -17.14 25.61 9.99
CA SER A 6 -18.17 26.21 10.87
C SER A 6 -19.53 25.52 10.78
N ASP A 7 -19.63 24.45 9.99
CA ASP A 7 -20.84 23.65 9.84
C ASP A 7 -20.60 22.18 10.27
N THR A 8 -21.68 21.48 10.57
CA THR A 8 -21.68 20.08 11.01
C THR A 8 -21.00 19.14 10.01
N SER A 9 -21.12 19.42 8.71
CA SER A 9 -20.52 18.61 7.65
C SER A 9 -18.99 18.73 7.65
N GLY A 10 -18.46 19.94 7.87
CA GLY A 10 -17.02 20.16 7.97
C GLY A 10 -16.39 19.53 9.21
N GLU A 11 -17.06 19.54 10.35
CA GLU A 11 -16.61 18.87 11.57
C GLU A 11 -16.56 17.36 11.38
N GLN A 12 -17.59 16.76 10.77
CA GLN A 12 -17.64 15.32 10.48
C GLN A 12 -16.57 14.90 9.49
N LEU A 13 -16.29 15.71 8.46
CA LEU A 13 -15.21 15.43 7.52
C LEU A 13 -13.84 15.47 8.19
N CYS A 14 -13.60 16.44 9.06
CA CYS A 14 -12.37 16.50 9.85
C CYS A 14 -12.22 15.29 10.76
N GLU A 15 -13.27 14.86 11.44
CA GLU A 15 -13.28 13.68 12.31
C GLU A 15 -12.96 12.42 11.49
N LEU A 16 -13.56 12.28 10.31
CA LEU A 16 -13.27 11.18 9.39
C LEU A 16 -11.77 11.14 9.01
N LEU A 17 -11.20 12.26 8.59
CA LEU A 17 -9.79 12.33 8.18
C LEU A 17 -8.85 12.00 9.35
N VAL A 18 -9.09 12.57 10.53
CA VAL A 18 -8.30 12.28 11.74
C VAL A 18 -8.42 10.82 12.16
N THR A 19 -9.63 10.26 12.10
CA THR A 19 -9.87 8.86 12.47
C THR A 19 -9.21 7.91 11.47
N THR A 20 -9.27 8.21 10.19
CA THR A 20 -8.61 7.42 9.14
C THR A 20 -7.08 7.43 9.32
N GLU A 21 -6.48 8.58 9.61
CA GLU A 21 -5.06 8.69 9.93
C GLU A 21 -4.69 7.85 11.17
N ARG A 22 -5.51 7.93 12.23
CA ARG A 22 -5.29 7.13 13.44
C ARG A 22 -5.40 5.64 13.19
N ILE A 23 -6.37 5.18 12.41
CA ILE A 23 -6.51 3.77 12.01
C ILE A 23 -5.24 3.32 11.30
N TRP A 24 -4.77 4.10 10.32
CA TRP A 24 -3.55 3.81 9.58
C TRP A 24 -2.32 3.69 10.50
N ARG A 25 -2.11 4.68 11.36
CA ARG A 25 -0.98 4.69 12.30
C ARG A 25 -1.04 3.51 13.27
N THR A 26 -2.21 3.28 13.90
CA THR A 26 -2.37 2.19 14.87
C THR A 26 -2.21 0.82 14.22
N SER A 27 -2.71 0.63 12.99
CA SER A 27 -2.49 -0.62 12.25
C SER A 27 -1.01 -0.83 11.91
N THR A 28 -0.31 0.21 11.49
CA THR A 28 1.13 0.15 11.21
C THR A 28 1.95 -0.18 12.46
N GLU A 29 1.59 0.38 13.62
CA GLU A 29 2.21 0.03 14.90
C GLU A 29 1.97 -1.45 15.26
N GLY A 30 0.75 -1.93 15.08
CA GLY A 30 0.40 -3.35 15.27
C GLY A 30 1.19 -4.26 14.35
N PHE A 31 1.35 -3.90 13.08
CA PHE A 31 2.16 -4.65 12.11
C PHE A 31 3.64 -4.69 12.55
N ARG A 32 4.22 -3.58 12.98
CA ARG A 32 5.59 -3.56 13.50
C ARG A 32 5.76 -4.49 14.69
N GLY A 33 4.76 -4.57 15.58
CA GLY A 33 4.76 -5.51 16.70
C GLY A 33 4.76 -6.97 16.25
N VAL A 34 4.00 -7.30 15.22
CA VAL A 34 3.96 -8.66 14.63
C VAL A 34 5.32 -9.05 14.03
N PHE A 35 6.09 -8.08 13.52
CA PHE A 35 7.36 -8.30 12.84
C PHE A 35 8.59 -7.94 13.69
N ALA A 36 8.42 -7.68 14.98
CA ALA A 36 9.52 -7.30 15.87
C ALA A 36 10.65 -8.33 15.93
N ASP A 37 10.31 -9.61 15.74
CA ASP A 37 11.25 -10.74 15.75
C ASP A 37 11.74 -11.13 14.35
N CYS A 38 11.22 -10.48 13.29
CA CYS A 38 11.67 -10.71 11.93
C CYS A 38 12.91 -9.86 11.63
N PRO A 39 13.81 -10.30 10.72
CA PRO A 39 14.94 -9.50 10.30
C PRO A 39 14.49 -8.07 9.94
N PRO A 40 15.29 -7.04 10.23
CA PRO A 40 14.93 -5.64 10.02
C PRO A 40 14.83 -5.34 8.53
N CYS A 41 13.97 -6.03 7.92
CA CYS A 41 13.69 -5.82 6.53
C CYS A 41 12.86 -4.57 6.45
N HIS A 42 12.99 -3.91 5.38
CA HIS A 42 12.07 -2.89 4.94
C HIS A 42 10.70 -3.53 4.64
N PHE A 43 10.15 -4.25 5.65
CA PHE A 43 8.89 -5.01 5.51
C PHE A 43 7.77 -4.15 4.94
N GLU A 44 7.59 -2.95 5.49
CA GLU A 44 6.56 -2.03 5.00
C GLU A 44 6.74 -1.73 3.50
N LEU A 45 7.99 -1.58 3.08
CA LEU A 45 8.33 -1.35 1.70
C LEU A 45 8.10 -2.60 0.84
N LEU A 46 8.59 -3.76 1.29
CA LEU A 46 8.37 -5.04 0.60
C LEU A 46 6.87 -5.34 0.48
N PHE A 47 6.13 -5.16 1.56
CA PHE A 47 4.68 -5.39 1.57
C PHE A 47 3.94 -4.48 0.57
N LYS A 48 4.24 -3.18 0.56
CA LYS A 48 3.66 -2.24 -0.42
C LYS A 48 3.99 -2.64 -1.85
N ILE A 49 5.23 -3.02 -2.11
CA ILE A 49 5.68 -3.48 -3.43
C ILE A 49 4.92 -4.75 -3.83
N CYS A 50 4.83 -5.75 -2.95
CA CYS A 50 4.11 -7.00 -3.22
C CYS A 50 2.61 -6.78 -3.46
N LEU A 51 1.95 -5.93 -2.66
CA LEU A 51 0.55 -5.56 -2.90
C LEU A 51 0.35 -4.91 -4.27
N SER A 52 1.25 -4.02 -4.66
CA SER A 52 1.19 -3.35 -5.96
C SER A 52 1.54 -4.31 -7.10
N MET A 53 2.48 -5.21 -6.88
CA MET A 53 2.80 -6.28 -7.82
C MET A 53 1.60 -7.18 -8.06
N ASN A 54 0.91 -7.63 -7.02
CA ASN A 54 -0.28 -8.48 -7.14
C ASN A 54 -1.40 -7.86 -7.98
N LYS A 55 -1.53 -6.53 -8.00
CA LYS A 55 -2.49 -5.83 -8.86
C LYS A 55 -2.06 -5.77 -10.33
N LEU A 56 -0.76 -5.74 -10.57
CA LEU A 56 -0.16 -5.51 -11.90
C LEU A 56 0.34 -6.80 -12.55
N GLU A 57 0.43 -7.88 -11.77
CA GLU A 57 1.18 -9.08 -12.12
C GLU A 57 0.65 -9.79 -13.35
N LYS A 58 1.59 -10.01 -14.26
CA LYS A 58 1.49 -10.97 -15.35
C LYS A 58 2.73 -11.85 -15.28
N ASN A 59 2.61 -13.05 -14.69
CA ASN A 59 3.71 -14.04 -14.61
C ASN A 59 4.83 -13.76 -13.57
N GLY A 60 4.49 -13.29 -12.37
CA GLY A 60 5.46 -13.19 -11.26
C GLY A 60 6.47 -12.03 -11.37
N SER A 61 6.26 -11.10 -12.30
CA SER A 61 7.16 -9.97 -12.51
C SER A 61 6.41 -8.73 -12.97
N VAL A 62 6.91 -7.55 -12.63
CA VAL A 62 6.27 -6.27 -12.92
C VAL A 62 7.30 -5.28 -13.47
N ASN A 63 6.86 -4.46 -14.43
CA ASN A 63 7.66 -3.35 -14.92
C ASN A 63 7.82 -2.27 -13.84
N VAL A 64 9.07 -1.83 -13.60
CA VAL A 64 9.37 -0.83 -12.56
C VAL A 64 8.63 0.50 -12.76
N SER A 65 8.40 0.91 -14.02
CA SER A 65 7.66 2.15 -14.29
C SER A 65 6.17 2.00 -13.97
N ASP A 66 5.58 0.83 -14.23
CA ASP A 66 4.19 0.56 -13.90
C ASP A 66 4.01 0.45 -12.39
N LEU A 67 4.96 -0.17 -11.70
CA LEU A 67 4.99 -0.24 -10.24
C LEU A 67 5.09 1.16 -9.61
N ALA A 68 5.95 2.05 -10.13
CA ALA A 68 6.06 3.43 -9.65
C ALA A 68 4.74 4.20 -9.80
N ARG A 69 4.04 3.98 -10.91
CA ARG A 69 2.72 4.58 -11.19
C ARG A 69 1.66 4.06 -10.23
N GLU A 70 1.58 2.75 -10.03
CA GLU A 70 0.63 2.14 -9.08
C GLU A 70 0.86 2.61 -7.64
N MET A 71 2.13 2.73 -7.25
CA MET A 71 2.49 3.21 -5.90
C MET A 71 2.40 4.73 -5.75
N HIS A 72 2.10 5.47 -6.81
CA HIS A 72 2.10 6.95 -6.83
C HIS A 72 3.40 7.59 -6.32
N VAL A 73 4.54 6.99 -6.67
CA VAL A 73 5.87 7.48 -6.29
C VAL A 73 6.70 7.87 -7.52
N LEU A 74 7.71 8.71 -7.30
CA LEU A 74 8.66 9.04 -8.35
C LEU A 74 9.52 7.81 -8.69
N PRO A 75 9.82 7.54 -9.97
CA PRO A 75 10.68 6.42 -10.38
C PRO A 75 12.04 6.41 -9.70
N SER A 76 12.61 7.57 -9.40
CA SER A 76 13.88 7.71 -8.68
C SER A 76 13.78 7.29 -7.20
N ALA A 77 12.65 7.53 -6.56
CA ALA A 77 12.38 7.09 -5.19
C ALA A 77 12.25 5.56 -5.17
N LEU A 78 11.39 4.99 -6.02
CA LEU A 78 11.23 3.55 -6.14
C LEU A 78 12.55 2.85 -6.48
N SER A 79 13.37 3.41 -7.37
CA SER A 79 14.69 2.83 -7.70
C SER A 79 15.61 2.73 -6.51
N ARG A 80 15.56 3.69 -5.58
CA ARG A 80 16.33 3.65 -4.33
C ARG A 80 15.81 2.56 -3.40
N ASP A 81 14.50 2.49 -3.26
CA ASP A 81 13.82 1.51 -2.44
C ASP A 81 14.10 0.07 -2.94
N LEU A 82 13.97 -0.14 -4.25
CA LEU A 82 14.29 -1.43 -4.87
C LEU A 82 15.77 -1.81 -4.68
N ARG A 83 16.71 -0.83 -4.74
CA ARG A 83 18.13 -1.11 -4.48
C ARG A 83 18.34 -1.63 -3.06
N THR A 84 17.62 -1.11 -2.09
CA THR A 84 17.69 -1.59 -0.72
C THR A 84 17.23 -3.05 -0.62
N LEU A 85 16.09 -3.38 -1.22
CA LEU A 85 15.59 -4.76 -1.25
C LEU A 85 16.47 -5.71 -2.06
N GLU A 86 17.14 -5.22 -3.12
CA GLU A 86 18.14 -6.01 -3.86
C GLU A 86 19.38 -6.33 -3.01
N ASN A 87 19.87 -5.36 -2.23
CA ASN A 87 21.00 -5.59 -1.31
C ASN A 87 20.67 -6.65 -0.26
N GLU A 88 19.40 -6.75 0.14
CA GLU A 88 18.86 -7.76 1.05
C GLU A 88 18.47 -9.06 0.34
N LYS A 89 18.67 -9.12 -0.99
CA LYS A 89 18.33 -10.28 -1.84
C LYS A 89 16.84 -10.65 -1.83
N LEU A 90 15.97 -9.71 -1.51
CA LEU A 90 14.51 -9.92 -1.49
C LEU A 90 13.90 -9.78 -2.87
N VAL A 91 14.46 -8.89 -3.69
CA VAL A 91 14.03 -8.69 -5.07
C VAL A 91 15.24 -8.73 -6.01
N GLU A 92 14.99 -8.94 -7.27
CA GLU A 92 15.97 -8.77 -8.34
C GLU A 92 15.38 -7.95 -9.49
N ARG A 93 16.23 -7.20 -10.17
CA ARG A 93 15.88 -6.43 -11.35
C ARG A 93 16.68 -6.87 -12.56
N TYR A 94 16.02 -6.93 -13.69
CA TYR A 94 16.66 -7.26 -14.96
C TYR A 94 16.01 -6.48 -16.11
N ALA A 95 16.75 -6.35 -17.21
CA ALA A 95 16.20 -5.73 -18.40
C ALA A 95 15.13 -6.64 -19.04
N ASP A 96 14.01 -6.06 -19.47
CA ASP A 96 12.96 -6.79 -20.17
C ASP A 96 13.58 -7.46 -21.45
N PRO A 97 13.40 -8.77 -21.64
CA PRO A 97 13.88 -9.45 -22.83
C PRO A 97 13.29 -8.90 -24.15
N GLU A 98 12.08 -8.37 -24.09
CA GLU A 98 11.37 -7.83 -25.27
C GLU A 98 11.71 -6.35 -25.51
N ASP A 99 11.96 -5.58 -24.45
CA ASP A 99 12.35 -4.17 -24.53
C ASP A 99 13.41 -3.83 -23.48
N ARG A 100 14.67 -3.89 -23.86
CA ARG A 100 15.83 -3.60 -22.97
C ARG A 100 15.83 -2.20 -22.34
N ARG A 101 14.95 -1.30 -22.75
CA ARG A 101 14.77 0.02 -22.13
C ARG A 101 13.89 -0.07 -20.88
N ARG A 102 13.20 -1.17 -20.70
CA ARG A 102 12.36 -1.43 -19.54
C ARG A 102 13.10 -2.27 -18.52
N MET A 103 12.89 -1.96 -17.26
CA MET A 103 13.37 -2.74 -16.13
C MET A 103 12.21 -3.49 -15.52
N ILE A 104 12.42 -4.77 -15.28
CA ILE A 104 11.47 -5.65 -14.61
C ILE A 104 12.00 -5.94 -13.22
N VAL A 105 11.10 -6.03 -12.25
CA VAL A 105 11.36 -6.45 -10.87
C VAL A 105 10.55 -7.72 -10.57
N ARG A 106 11.16 -8.65 -9.86
CA ARG A 106 10.47 -9.80 -9.28
C ARG A 106 11.03 -10.12 -7.90
N LEU A 107 10.28 -10.89 -7.11
CA LEU A 107 10.80 -11.49 -5.89
C LEU A 107 11.85 -12.54 -6.24
N THR A 108 12.86 -12.66 -5.40
CA THR A 108 13.72 -13.85 -5.40
C THR A 108 13.01 -15.01 -4.67
N ASP A 109 13.54 -16.23 -4.76
CA ASP A 109 13.01 -17.36 -3.97
C ASP A 109 13.06 -17.06 -2.46
N PHE A 110 14.15 -16.43 -2.01
CA PHE A 110 14.30 -15.96 -0.64
C PHE A 110 13.30 -14.85 -0.31
N GLY A 111 13.11 -13.87 -1.17
CA GLY A 111 12.11 -12.81 -1.00
C GLY A 111 10.69 -13.35 -0.94
N SER A 112 10.37 -14.36 -1.74
CA SER A 112 9.08 -15.04 -1.72
C SER A 112 8.83 -15.75 -0.38
N SER A 113 9.81 -16.52 0.11
CA SER A 113 9.67 -17.21 1.40
C SER A 113 9.54 -16.23 2.58
N VAL A 114 10.29 -15.14 2.57
CA VAL A 114 10.17 -14.07 3.58
C VAL A 114 8.79 -13.41 3.51
N PHE A 115 8.29 -13.14 2.31
CA PHE A 115 6.97 -12.53 2.13
C PHE A 115 5.84 -13.44 2.61
N GLU A 116 5.89 -14.75 2.29
CA GLU A 116 4.91 -15.74 2.75
C GLU A 116 4.86 -15.86 4.29
N GLU A 117 6.01 -15.80 4.95
CA GLU A 117 6.09 -15.80 6.41
C GLU A 117 5.41 -14.54 6.98
N TYR A 118 5.70 -13.38 6.41
CA TYR A 118 5.08 -12.11 6.81
C TYR A 118 3.58 -12.08 6.53
N GLU A 119 3.16 -12.55 5.37
CA GLU A 119 1.76 -12.63 5.00
C GLU A 119 0.97 -13.48 6.01
N THR A 120 1.52 -14.64 6.39
CA THR A 120 0.90 -15.53 7.36
C THR A 120 0.75 -14.85 8.73
N ALA A 121 1.79 -14.20 9.22
CA ALA A 121 1.77 -13.49 10.49
C ALA A 121 0.79 -12.29 10.47
N LEU A 122 0.79 -11.54 9.39
CA LEU A 122 -0.14 -10.42 9.17
C LEU A 122 -1.59 -10.87 9.11
N LEU A 123 -1.89 -11.93 8.35
CA LEU A 123 -3.24 -12.48 8.24
C LEU A 123 -3.75 -12.99 9.58
N SER A 124 -2.87 -13.60 10.39
CA SER A 124 -3.22 -14.05 11.75
C SER A 124 -3.60 -12.86 12.63
N TYR A 125 -2.80 -11.78 12.62
CA TYR A 125 -3.10 -10.55 13.35
C TYR A 125 -4.42 -9.91 12.88
N LEU A 126 -4.60 -9.78 11.57
CA LEU A 126 -5.81 -9.18 11.00
C LEU A 126 -7.06 -9.99 11.31
N ARG A 127 -6.99 -11.32 11.38
CA ARG A 127 -8.12 -12.15 11.82
C ARG A 127 -8.59 -11.77 13.22
N CYS A 128 -7.68 -11.60 14.17
CA CYS A 128 -8.04 -11.18 15.52
C CYS A 128 -8.73 -9.82 15.55
N VAL A 129 -8.30 -8.89 14.69
CA VAL A 129 -8.96 -7.58 14.54
C VAL A 129 -10.37 -7.74 13.95
N LEU A 130 -10.50 -8.54 12.88
CA LEU A 130 -11.78 -8.78 12.22
C LEU A 130 -12.79 -9.48 13.12
N GLU A 131 -12.36 -10.47 13.90
CA GLU A 131 -13.22 -11.16 14.88
C GLU A 131 -13.81 -10.20 15.91
N ARG A 132 -13.02 -9.24 16.38
CA ARG A 132 -13.47 -8.19 17.33
C ARG A 132 -14.38 -7.16 16.68
N PHE A 133 -14.09 -6.76 15.45
CA PHE A 133 -14.84 -5.73 14.73
C PHE A 133 -16.15 -6.28 14.15
N GLY A 134 -16.16 -7.56 13.79
CA GLY A 134 -17.27 -8.25 13.16
C GLY A 134 -17.21 -8.18 11.63
N GLU A 135 -17.40 -9.33 10.99
CA GLU A 135 -17.27 -9.47 9.54
C GLU A 135 -18.28 -8.60 8.76
N GLU A 136 -19.49 -8.47 9.26
CA GLU A 136 -20.50 -7.62 8.63
C GLU A 136 -20.13 -6.13 8.70
N ASN A 137 -19.64 -5.67 9.84
CA ASN A 137 -19.16 -4.30 9.99
C ASN A 137 -17.97 -4.04 9.05
N PHE A 138 -17.08 -5.00 8.89
CA PHE A 138 -15.95 -4.89 7.97
C PHE A 138 -16.42 -4.79 6.52
N ARG A 139 -17.36 -5.62 6.08
CA ARG A 139 -17.90 -5.53 4.71
C ARG A 139 -18.56 -4.17 4.43
N ARG A 140 -19.34 -3.66 5.40
CA ARG A 140 -19.96 -2.33 5.29
C ARG A 140 -18.93 -1.21 5.22
N LEU A 141 -17.93 -1.27 6.09
CA LEU A 141 -16.82 -0.29 6.08
C LEU A 141 -16.08 -0.31 4.74
N LEU A 142 -15.74 -1.49 4.23
CA LEU A 142 -15.04 -1.62 2.95
C LEU A 142 -15.87 -1.08 1.78
N ALA A 143 -17.19 -1.32 1.76
CA ALA A 143 -18.07 -0.77 0.74
C ALA A 143 -18.09 0.76 0.80
N LEU A 144 -18.32 1.34 1.98
CA LEU A 144 -18.36 2.79 2.17
C LEU A 144 -17.01 3.47 1.85
N GLN A 145 -15.90 2.82 2.19
CA GLN A 145 -14.58 3.35 1.83
C GLN A 145 -14.35 3.37 0.31
N LYS A 146 -14.83 2.36 -0.42
CA LYS A 146 -14.75 2.35 -1.90
C LYS A 146 -15.62 3.45 -2.51
N ASP A 147 -16.83 3.65 -2.02
CA ASP A 147 -17.72 4.71 -2.50
C ASP A 147 -17.12 6.09 -2.23
N LEU A 148 -16.55 6.28 -1.04
CA LEU A 148 -15.86 7.52 -0.69
C LEU A 148 -14.62 7.76 -1.57
N LEU A 149 -13.80 6.74 -1.80
CA LEU A 149 -12.64 6.83 -2.69
C LEU A 149 -13.07 7.24 -4.10
N PHE A 150 -14.09 6.59 -4.64
CA PHE A 150 -14.65 6.94 -5.95
C PHE A 150 -15.09 8.41 -6.03
N SER A 151 -15.77 8.91 -4.98
CA SER A 151 -16.20 10.31 -4.91
C SER A 151 -15.01 11.28 -4.92
N PHE A 152 -13.92 10.97 -4.24
CA PHE A 152 -12.69 11.76 -4.29
C PHE A 152 -12.02 11.73 -5.67
N GLU A 153 -12.01 10.57 -6.32
CA GLU A 153 -11.43 10.42 -7.66
C GLU A 153 -12.21 11.23 -8.71
N GLU A 154 -13.54 11.21 -8.64
CA GLU A 154 -14.40 12.03 -9.51
C GLU A 154 -14.13 13.52 -9.31
N GLU A 155 -14.13 14.01 -8.06
CA GLU A 155 -13.85 15.43 -7.78
C GLU A 155 -12.47 15.85 -8.26
N ASN A 156 -11.46 15.00 -8.05
CA ASN A 156 -10.10 15.28 -8.53
C ASN A 156 -10.01 15.36 -10.05
N ASN A 157 -10.82 14.60 -10.79
CA ASN A 157 -10.87 14.65 -12.25
C ASN A 157 -11.53 15.94 -12.73
N VAL A 158 -12.66 16.33 -12.12
CA VAL A 158 -13.32 17.61 -12.41
C VAL A 158 -12.38 18.80 -12.20
N GLN A 159 -11.63 18.80 -11.10
CA GLN A 159 -10.68 19.88 -10.81
C GLN A 159 -9.49 19.93 -11.78
N LYS A 160 -9.07 18.78 -12.33
CA LYS A 160 -8.01 18.75 -13.36
C LYS A 160 -8.52 19.31 -14.70
N GLU A 161 -9.73 18.96 -15.11
CA GLU A 161 -10.36 19.45 -16.34
C GLU A 161 -10.66 20.96 -16.28
N GLY A 162 -11.06 21.47 -15.13
CA GLY A 162 -11.32 22.90 -14.92
C GLY A 162 -10.07 23.80 -14.87
N ARG A 163 -8.85 23.19 -14.84
CA ARG A 163 -7.56 23.90 -14.85
C ARG A 163 -6.81 23.81 -16.16
N ALA A 164 -7.31 23.04 -17.12
CA ALA A 164 -6.75 22.89 -18.47
C ALA A 164 -7.39 23.88 -19.44
#